data_c8e3717526688ab591092801d58af6a5
#
_entry.id   c8e3717526688ab591092801d58af6a5
#
_cell.length_a   1.000
_cell.length_b   1.000
_cell.length_c   1.000
_cell.angle_alpha   90.00
_cell.angle_beta   90.00
_cell.angle_gamma   90.00
#
_symmetry.space_group_name_H-M   'P 1'
#
loop_
_entity.id
_entity.type
_entity.pdbx_description
1 polymer ?
#
loop_
_entity_poly.entity_id
_entity_poly.type
_entity_poly.pdbx_seq_one_letter_code
_entity_poly.pdbx_strand_id
1 'polypeptide(L)'
;MENSALHQQIEAIREEIKANSEKLDSSKLVYELRKSFLDNKTGKISALMKEMKNIAAEDRAEYGKNVNELKTWALEHFDELDKKMKEKEL
;
A
#
# COMPACT_ATOMS: atom_id res chain seq x y z
N MET A 1 3.91 -9.65 20.03
CA MET A 1 4.46 -10.71 19.19
C MET A 1 3.79 -10.80 17.86
N GLU A 2 2.49 -10.87 17.83
CA GLU A 2 1.76 -10.85 16.58
C GLU A 2 2.00 -9.58 15.78
N ASN A 3 2.24 -8.48 16.48
CA ASN A 3 2.50 -7.19 15.83
C ASN A 3 3.80 -7.20 15.02
N SER A 4 4.75 -8.06 15.39
CA SER A 4 6.02 -8.17 14.68
C SER A 4 5.81 -8.69 13.25
N ALA A 5 4.97 -9.71 13.10
CA ALA A 5 4.66 -10.25 11.77
C ALA A 5 3.92 -9.23 10.90
N LEU A 6 2.99 -8.48 11.51
CA LEU A 6 2.26 -7.44 10.80
C LEU A 6 3.22 -6.34 10.34
N HIS A 7 4.12 -5.90 11.21
CA HIS A 7 5.09 -4.87 10.85
C HIS A 7 5.97 -5.32 9.70
N GLN A 8 6.38 -6.59 9.70
CA GLN A 8 7.18 -7.14 8.60
C GLN A 8 6.42 -7.12 7.29
N GLN A 9 5.14 -7.46 7.32
CA GLN A 9 4.30 -7.44 6.13
C GLN A 9 4.15 -6.01 5.59
N ILE A 10 3.92 -5.06 6.49
CA ILE A 10 3.78 -3.65 6.11
C ILE A 10 5.07 -3.13 5.50
N GLU A 11 6.19 -3.41 6.13
CA GLU A 11 7.49 -2.98 5.61
C GLU A 11 7.80 -3.62 4.27
N ALA A 12 7.47 -4.90 4.11
CA ALA A 12 7.66 -5.59 2.83
C ALA A 12 6.85 -4.92 1.72
N ILE A 13 5.61 -4.55 2.00
CA ILE A 13 4.77 -3.86 1.02
C ILE A 13 5.34 -2.49 0.69
N ARG A 14 5.78 -1.75 1.69
CA ARG A 14 6.40 -0.43 1.46
C ARG A 14 7.63 -0.54 0.57
N GLU A 15 8.50 -1.49 0.87
CA GLU A 15 9.70 -1.71 0.08
C GLU A 15 9.36 -2.11 -1.35
N GLU A 16 8.36 -2.96 -1.51
CA GLU A 16 7.91 -3.38 -2.83
C GLU A 16 7.38 -2.19 -3.64
N ILE A 17 6.58 -1.34 -3.01
CA ILE A 17 6.07 -0.14 -3.65
C ILE A 17 7.20 0.79 -4.06
N LYS A 18 8.15 1.03 -3.16
CA LYS A 18 9.28 1.90 -3.44
C LYS A 18 10.14 1.36 -4.59
N ALA A 19 10.43 0.07 -4.56
CA ALA A 19 11.25 -0.56 -5.60
C ALA A 19 10.58 -0.48 -6.96
N ASN A 20 9.28 -0.74 -7.00
CA ASN A 20 8.53 -0.65 -8.24
C ASN A 20 8.38 0.79 -8.72
N SER A 21 8.30 1.73 -7.79
CA SER A 21 8.17 3.15 -8.11
C SER A 21 9.39 3.67 -8.88
N GLU A 22 10.56 3.16 -8.57
CA GLU A 22 11.79 3.57 -9.23
C GLU A 22 11.83 3.17 -10.70
N LYS A 23 11.04 2.17 -11.07
CA LYS A 23 10.99 1.65 -12.44
C LYS A 23 9.91 2.31 -13.29
N LEU A 24 9.09 3.15 -12.69
CA LEU A 24 7.97 3.78 -13.38
C LEU A 24 8.47 4.92 -14.28
N ASP A 25 7.92 4.99 -15.48
CA ASP A 25 8.25 6.05 -16.43
C ASP A 25 7.01 6.69 -17.07
N SER A 26 5.81 6.32 -16.63
CA SER A 26 4.59 6.91 -17.17
C SER A 26 3.48 6.90 -16.12
N SER A 27 2.51 7.80 -16.29
CA SER A 27 1.37 7.88 -15.40
C SER A 27 0.48 6.64 -15.49
N LYS A 28 0.46 6.00 -16.64
CA LYS A 28 -0.26 4.74 -16.81
C LYS A 28 0.29 3.65 -15.89
N LEU A 29 1.60 3.55 -15.80
CA LEU A 29 2.24 2.57 -14.93
C LEU A 29 1.99 2.88 -13.46
N VAL A 30 1.95 4.16 -13.10
CA VAL A 30 1.58 4.56 -11.73
C VAL A 30 0.18 4.07 -11.39
N TYR A 31 -0.76 4.25 -12.29
CA TYR A 31 -2.13 3.80 -12.12
C TYR A 31 -2.20 2.28 -11.93
N GLU A 32 -1.48 1.54 -12.76
CA GLU A 32 -1.47 0.08 -12.67
C GLU A 32 -0.86 -0.41 -11.36
N LEU A 33 0.22 0.23 -10.92
CA LEU A 33 0.85 -0.11 -9.67
C LEU A 33 -0.09 0.17 -8.50
N ARG A 34 -0.72 1.34 -8.51
CA ARG A 34 -1.70 1.71 -7.49
C ARG A 34 -2.81 0.66 -7.39
N LYS A 35 -3.32 0.24 -8.54
CA LYS A 35 -4.38 -0.76 -8.59
C LYS A 35 -3.92 -2.09 -8.00
N SER A 36 -2.67 -2.48 -8.27
CA SER A 36 -2.12 -3.73 -7.73
C SER A 36 -2.11 -3.79 -6.21
N PHE A 37 -1.99 -2.63 -5.56
CA PHE A 37 -1.92 -2.58 -4.10
C PHE A 37 -3.21 -2.13 -3.43
N LEU A 38 -4.00 -1.30 -4.10
CA LEU A 38 -5.16 -0.66 -3.50
C LEU A 38 -6.52 -1.16 -4.02
N ASP A 39 -6.51 -2.05 -5.00
CA ASP A 39 -7.76 -2.61 -5.52
C ASP A 39 -8.52 -3.34 -4.40
N ASN A 40 -9.82 -3.14 -4.34
CA ASN A 40 -10.66 -3.75 -3.31
C ASN A 40 -10.67 -5.27 -3.34
N LYS A 41 -10.47 -5.86 -4.51
CA LYS A 41 -10.53 -7.32 -4.66
C LYS A 41 -9.16 -7.98 -4.68
N THR A 42 -8.20 -7.36 -5.37
CA THR A 42 -6.90 -7.98 -5.61
C THR A 42 -5.73 -7.23 -5.00
N GLY A 43 -5.97 -6.06 -4.44
CA GLY A 43 -4.91 -5.24 -3.85
C GLY A 43 -4.30 -5.88 -2.62
N LYS A 44 -2.98 -5.80 -2.49
CA LYS A 44 -2.27 -6.37 -1.34
C LYS A 44 -2.65 -5.70 -0.03
N ILE A 45 -2.82 -4.38 -0.06
CA ILE A 45 -3.24 -3.64 1.14
C ILE A 45 -4.66 -4.00 1.52
N SER A 46 -5.54 -4.15 0.54
CA SER A 46 -6.91 -4.57 0.78
C SER A 46 -6.98 -5.97 1.37
N ALA A 47 -6.08 -6.86 0.96
CA ALA A 47 -5.99 -8.20 1.52
C ALA A 47 -5.66 -8.16 3.01
N LEU A 48 -4.78 -7.25 3.42
CA LEU A 48 -4.47 -7.07 4.84
C LEU A 48 -5.70 -6.61 5.63
N MET A 49 -6.49 -5.73 5.04
CA MET A 49 -7.70 -5.26 5.70
C MET A 49 -8.73 -6.38 5.87
N LYS A 50 -8.81 -7.28 4.89
CA LYS A 50 -9.71 -8.42 4.99
C LYS A 50 -9.30 -9.41 6.06
N GLU A 51 -8.01 -9.53 6.33
CA GLU A 51 -7.51 -10.41 7.38
C GLU A 51 -7.85 -9.91 8.78
N MET A 52 -8.29 -8.66 8.89
CA MET A 52 -8.71 -8.09 10.17
C MET A 52 -9.77 -8.95 10.86
N LYS A 53 -10.59 -9.66 10.08
CA LYS A 53 -11.61 -10.55 10.62
C LYS A 53 -11.03 -11.67 11.45
N ASN A 54 -9.81 -12.07 11.15
CA ASN A 54 -9.13 -13.19 11.81
C ASN A 54 -8.29 -12.74 13.01
N ILE A 55 -8.26 -11.45 13.26
CA ILE A 55 -7.46 -10.87 14.35
C ILE A 55 -8.31 -10.78 15.61
N ALA A 56 -7.70 -11.06 16.76
CA ALA A 56 -8.40 -10.93 18.05
C ALA A 56 -8.90 -9.50 18.22
N ALA A 57 -10.07 -9.35 18.87
CA ALA A 57 -10.69 -8.04 19.03
C ALA A 57 -9.77 -7.03 19.70
N GLU A 58 -8.97 -7.48 20.67
CA GLU A 58 -8.06 -6.62 21.40
C GLU A 58 -6.89 -6.11 20.53
N ASP A 59 -6.51 -6.86 19.50
CA ASP A 59 -5.44 -6.49 18.59
C ASP A 59 -5.95 -5.80 17.33
N ARG A 60 -7.25 -5.92 17.08
CA ARG A 60 -7.86 -5.42 15.85
C ARG A 60 -7.71 -3.92 15.68
N ALA A 61 -7.83 -3.17 16.76
CA ALA A 61 -7.71 -1.72 16.70
C ALA A 61 -6.32 -1.29 16.23
N GLU A 62 -5.27 -1.91 16.79
CA GLU A 62 -3.91 -1.61 16.39
C GLU A 62 -3.62 -2.09 14.98
N TYR A 63 -4.09 -3.28 14.64
CA TYR A 63 -3.94 -3.81 13.29
C TYR A 63 -4.58 -2.87 12.26
N GLY A 64 -5.81 -2.46 12.50
CA GLY A 64 -6.52 -1.56 11.62
C GLY A 64 -5.83 -0.22 11.46
N LYS A 65 -5.30 0.31 12.56
CA LYS A 65 -4.58 1.58 12.55
C LYS A 65 -3.33 1.48 11.67
N ASN A 66 -2.55 0.42 11.85
CA ASN A 66 -1.31 0.24 11.10
C ASN A 66 -1.58 0.03 9.61
N VAL A 67 -2.59 -0.76 9.27
CA VAL A 67 -2.95 -0.98 7.87
C VAL A 67 -3.49 0.29 7.24
N ASN A 68 -4.27 1.05 8.00
CA ASN A 68 -4.83 2.31 7.51
C ASN A 68 -3.72 3.34 7.26
N GLU A 69 -2.72 3.39 8.12
CA GLU A 69 -1.56 4.26 7.92
C GLU A 69 -0.80 3.88 6.65
N LEU A 70 -0.64 2.59 6.43
CA LEU A 70 -0.01 2.09 5.20
C LEU A 70 -0.80 2.53 3.97
N LYS A 71 -2.12 2.38 4.03
CA LYS A 71 -2.98 2.79 2.93
C LYS A 71 -2.86 4.28 2.64
N THR A 72 -2.89 5.11 3.67
CA THR A 72 -2.76 6.55 3.52
C THR A 72 -1.41 6.93 2.93
N TRP A 73 -0.35 6.33 3.44
CA TRP A 73 0.99 6.55 2.90
C TRP A 73 1.06 6.17 1.43
N ALA A 74 0.49 5.02 1.07
CA ALA A 74 0.51 4.55 -0.30
C ALA A 74 -0.24 5.49 -1.23
N LEU A 75 -1.40 5.96 -0.80
CA LEU A 75 -2.19 6.89 -1.61
C LEU A 75 -1.43 8.17 -1.87
N GLU A 76 -0.81 8.73 -0.84
CA GLU A 76 -0.02 9.95 -0.99
C GLU A 76 1.19 9.73 -1.89
N HIS A 77 1.83 8.59 -1.73
CA HIS A 77 3.01 8.24 -2.53
C HIS A 77 2.67 8.12 -4.01
N PHE A 78 1.57 7.42 -4.31
CA PHE A 78 1.13 7.27 -5.70
C PHE A 78 0.65 8.58 -6.30
N ASP A 79 0.02 9.43 -5.50
CA ASP A 79 -0.40 10.74 -5.96
C ASP A 79 0.80 11.60 -6.37
N GLU A 80 1.85 11.59 -5.57
CA GLU A 80 3.08 12.30 -5.91
C GLU A 80 3.75 11.75 -7.16
N LEU A 81 3.77 10.42 -7.28
CA LEU A 81 4.34 9.79 -8.47
C LEU A 81 3.56 10.18 -9.72
N ASP A 82 2.24 10.20 -9.62
CA ASP A 82 1.39 10.58 -10.75
C ASP A 82 1.68 12.02 -11.18
N LYS A 83 1.82 12.93 -10.24
CA LYS A 83 2.15 14.31 -10.53
C LYS A 83 3.50 14.44 -11.23
N LYS A 84 4.49 13.71 -10.73
CA LYS A 84 5.83 13.73 -11.35
C LYS A 84 5.82 13.20 -12.76
N MET A 85 5.05 12.13 -12.99
CA MET A 85 4.97 11.54 -14.31
C MET A 85 4.25 12.46 -15.29
N LYS A 86 3.19 13.13 -14.85
CA LYS A 86 2.48 14.08 -15.69
C LYS A 86 3.36 15.27 -16.07
N GLU A 87 4.19 15.73 -15.14
CA GLU A 87 5.14 16.79 -15.43
C GLU A 87 6.15 16.37 -16.49
N LYS A 88 6.61 15.12 -16.43
CA LYS A 88 7.53 14.59 -17.43
C LYS A 88 6.89 14.44 -18.79
N GLU A 89 5.61 14.10 -18.82
CA GLU A 89 4.87 13.87 -20.06
C GLU A 89 4.55 15.18 -20.80
N LEU A 90 4.64 16.30 -20.11
CA LEU A 90 4.45 17.60 -20.73
C LEU A 90 5.70 18.03 -21.49
#